data_6d16ba5ffb0c7c32b1ded1ee290bb366
#
_entry.id   6d16ba5ffb0c7c32b1ded1ee290bb366
#
_cell.length_a   1.000
_cell.length_b   1.000
_cell.length_c   1.000
_cell.angle_alpha   90.00
_cell.angle_beta   90.00
_cell.angle_gamma   90.00
#
_symmetry.space_group_name_H-M   'P 1'
#
loop_
_entity.id
_entity.type
_entity.pdbx_description
1 polymer ?
#
loop_
_entity_poly.entity_id
_entity_poly.type
_entity_poly.pdbx_seq_one_letter_code
_entity_poly.pdbx_strand_id
1 'polypeptide(L)'
;MPRRIALIDLVGLSPALIGPHTPAIAAFAREKGGVRTMRPTLPAVTTSVQTSMLTGVGPAEHGIVGNGWMDPASGEVALWKQSDGLVQAERLWDTARHRDPDVTCANICWWYAMHTSCDTVVTPRPIYKADGRKIPDCLTEPADLRDRLTRALGPFPLFRFWGPAADITSTRWIADAAIKVERDTTPTITLVYLPHLDYGLQKLGPDHPEIPQHLRELDHEVARLLEHFTSRGVEPILVSEYGIVPVTDAVAPNRILRDAGLLYWREEQGREMVDPGTSGAFAVADHQVAHVRLGRGGLARRDEIAALFASTAGVAQVLQGEERAAAGLDHPRAGDLVLVSDRDRWFTHDWWHDDAKMPDFQRTVDIHRKPGYDPRELFVDPAIRFPKLAIGSRLIRRKLGFRTLLDVIATDPTLVRGSHGRIDQGLGWDGVLVADAAANLDDEADGRVPCTAVRDLALGTMFG
;
A
#
# COMPACT_ATOMS: atom_id res chain seq x y z
N MET A 1 -26.43 -14.42 17.60
CA MET A 1 -25.28 -13.50 17.51
C MET A 1 -24.39 -13.97 16.37
N PRO A 2 -23.88 -13.08 15.55
CA PRO A 2 -22.98 -13.45 14.47
C PRO A 2 -21.69 -14.05 15.03
N ARG A 3 -21.03 -14.92 14.25
CA ARG A 3 -19.71 -15.44 14.58
C ARG A 3 -18.70 -14.29 14.52
N ARG A 4 -17.79 -14.22 15.48
CA ARG A 4 -16.71 -13.24 15.48
C ARG A 4 -15.61 -13.65 14.50
N ILE A 5 -15.08 -12.68 13.74
CA ILE A 5 -14.04 -12.91 12.73
C ILE A 5 -12.84 -11.98 12.93
N ALA A 6 -11.67 -12.43 12.48
CA ALA A 6 -10.48 -11.61 12.36
C ALA A 6 -9.93 -11.70 10.93
N LEU A 7 -10.00 -10.61 10.18
CA LEU A 7 -9.42 -10.49 8.84
C LEU A 7 -7.99 -9.97 8.96
N ILE A 8 -7.01 -10.83 8.68
CA ILE A 8 -5.58 -10.56 8.89
C ILE A 8 -4.91 -10.46 7.52
N ASP A 9 -4.44 -9.27 7.19
CA ASP A 9 -3.79 -8.97 5.91
C ASP A 9 -2.26 -9.11 6.03
N LEU A 10 -1.70 -10.03 5.26
CA LEU A 10 -0.29 -10.42 5.23
C LEU A 10 0.37 -9.87 3.96
N VAL A 11 0.60 -8.56 3.92
CA VAL A 11 0.98 -7.83 2.70
C VAL A 11 2.21 -8.41 2.02
N GLY A 12 2.12 -8.67 0.73
CA GLY A 12 3.20 -9.23 -0.06
C GLY A 12 3.37 -10.75 0.04
N LEU A 13 2.57 -11.44 0.88
CA LEU A 13 2.58 -12.89 0.92
C LEU A 13 1.91 -13.46 -0.34
N SER A 14 2.61 -14.31 -1.05
CA SER A 14 2.10 -15.03 -2.22
C SER A 14 2.11 -16.54 -1.99
N PRO A 15 1.35 -17.34 -2.78
CA PRO A 15 1.36 -18.80 -2.65
C PRO A 15 2.76 -19.41 -2.72
N ALA A 16 3.66 -18.85 -3.54
CA ALA A 16 5.03 -19.32 -3.70
C ALA A 16 5.90 -19.17 -2.42
N LEU A 17 5.52 -18.28 -1.51
CA LEU A 17 6.25 -18.01 -0.28
C LEU A 17 5.74 -18.82 0.94
N ILE A 18 4.64 -19.55 0.78
CA ILE A 18 4.08 -20.40 1.85
C ILE A 18 4.78 -21.78 1.84
N GLY A 19 5.45 -22.14 2.95
CA GLY A 19 6.18 -23.39 2.99
C GLY A 19 7.06 -23.54 4.24
N PRO A 20 8.30 -24.02 4.09
CA PRO A 20 9.17 -24.34 5.22
C PRO A 20 9.50 -23.18 6.15
N HIS A 21 9.42 -21.95 5.63
CA HIS A 21 9.72 -20.72 6.38
C HIS A 21 8.48 -20.04 6.98
N THR A 22 7.28 -20.59 6.70
CA THR A 22 5.99 -20.14 7.22
C THR A 22 5.18 -21.31 7.80
N PRO A 23 5.74 -22.06 8.79
CA PRO A 23 5.13 -23.30 9.26
C PRO A 23 3.75 -23.10 9.89
N ALA A 24 3.50 -21.99 10.60
CA ALA A 24 2.20 -21.71 11.21
C ALA A 24 1.15 -21.36 10.15
N ILE A 25 1.48 -20.50 9.19
CA ILE A 25 0.60 -20.17 8.05
C ILE A 25 0.30 -21.43 7.24
N ALA A 26 1.31 -22.25 6.93
CA ALA A 26 1.14 -23.50 6.18
C ALA A 26 0.31 -24.53 6.94
N ALA A 27 0.42 -24.61 8.28
CA ALA A 27 -0.41 -25.48 9.09
C ALA A 27 -1.86 -25.02 9.11
N PHE A 28 -2.10 -23.73 9.32
CA PHE A 28 -3.43 -23.13 9.28
C PHE A 28 -4.07 -23.31 7.90
N ALA A 29 -3.31 -23.09 6.82
CA ALA A 29 -3.83 -23.31 5.46
C ALA A 29 -4.28 -24.77 5.24
N ARG A 30 -3.50 -25.74 5.69
CA ARG A 30 -3.90 -27.17 5.60
C ARG A 30 -5.17 -27.47 6.40
N GLU A 31 -5.31 -26.89 7.58
CA GLU A 31 -6.52 -27.04 8.41
C GLU A 31 -7.74 -26.46 7.70
N LYS A 32 -7.58 -25.33 7.01
CA LYS A 32 -8.64 -24.60 6.30
C LYS A 32 -8.90 -25.06 4.85
N GLY A 33 -8.39 -26.21 4.46
CA GLY A 33 -8.63 -26.79 3.13
C GLY A 33 -7.69 -26.31 2.02
N GLY A 34 -6.66 -25.54 2.34
CA GLY A 34 -5.63 -25.07 1.42
C GLY A 34 -5.54 -23.57 1.25
N VAL A 35 -4.61 -23.17 0.41
CA VAL A 35 -4.45 -21.78 -0.03
C VAL A 35 -5.21 -21.56 -1.32
N ARG A 36 -6.05 -20.53 -1.37
CA ARG A 36 -6.64 -20.05 -2.62
C ARG A 36 -5.82 -18.86 -3.13
N THR A 37 -5.48 -18.89 -4.40
CA THR A 37 -4.84 -17.73 -5.06
C THR A 37 -5.88 -16.66 -5.27
N MET A 38 -5.62 -15.45 -4.80
CA MET A 38 -6.54 -14.33 -4.89
C MET A 38 -6.09 -13.34 -5.97
N ARG A 39 -6.96 -13.08 -6.95
CA ARG A 39 -6.73 -12.09 -7.99
C ARG A 39 -7.03 -10.69 -7.46
N PRO A 40 -6.03 -9.79 -7.39
CA PRO A 40 -6.27 -8.40 -7.00
C PRO A 40 -7.01 -7.61 -8.09
N THR A 41 -7.56 -6.45 -7.72
CA THR A 41 -7.99 -5.43 -8.69
C THR A 41 -6.79 -4.71 -9.29
N LEU A 42 -6.95 -4.12 -10.48
CA LEU A 42 -5.96 -3.19 -11.05
C LEU A 42 -6.22 -1.77 -10.50
N PRO A 43 -5.19 -1.06 -10.00
CA PRO A 43 -3.84 -1.54 -9.72
C PRO A 43 -3.80 -2.44 -8.48
N ALA A 44 -2.92 -3.45 -8.50
CA ALA A 44 -2.67 -4.31 -7.36
C ALA A 44 -1.79 -3.59 -6.33
N VAL A 45 -2.39 -2.60 -5.65
CA VAL A 45 -1.74 -1.78 -4.61
C VAL A 45 -2.62 -1.71 -3.37
N THR A 46 -2.00 -1.46 -2.22
CA THR A 46 -2.61 -1.58 -0.89
C THR A 46 -4.00 -0.97 -0.79
N THR A 47 -4.15 0.31 -1.10
CA THR A 47 -5.42 0.99 -0.83
C THR A 47 -6.56 0.53 -1.73
N SER A 48 -6.26 0.23 -3.01
CA SER A 48 -7.26 -0.27 -3.96
C SER A 48 -7.71 -1.68 -3.60
N VAL A 49 -6.77 -2.59 -3.31
CA VAL A 49 -7.10 -3.98 -3.02
C VAL A 49 -7.79 -4.12 -1.66
N GLN A 50 -7.29 -3.46 -0.60
CA GLN A 50 -7.95 -3.45 0.70
C GLN A 50 -9.40 -2.93 0.61
N THR A 51 -9.60 -1.84 -0.15
CA THR A 51 -10.94 -1.30 -0.34
C THR A 51 -11.83 -2.29 -1.09
N SER A 52 -11.31 -2.94 -2.15
CA SER A 52 -12.07 -3.96 -2.89
C SER A 52 -12.45 -5.15 -2.00
N MET A 53 -11.55 -5.63 -1.14
CA MET A 53 -11.83 -6.69 -0.16
C MET A 53 -12.93 -6.31 0.84
N LEU A 54 -12.93 -5.04 1.29
CA LEU A 54 -13.89 -4.58 2.31
C LEU A 54 -15.23 -4.11 1.75
N THR A 55 -15.30 -3.75 0.46
CA THR A 55 -16.54 -3.27 -0.17
C THR A 55 -17.20 -4.31 -1.08
N GLY A 56 -16.47 -5.33 -1.52
CA GLY A 56 -16.96 -6.34 -2.47
C GLY A 56 -17.11 -5.81 -3.90
N VAL A 57 -16.60 -4.61 -4.21
CA VAL A 57 -16.66 -4.00 -5.54
C VAL A 57 -15.28 -3.48 -5.96
N GLY A 58 -15.11 -3.14 -7.23
CA GLY A 58 -13.84 -2.68 -7.77
C GLY A 58 -13.63 -1.16 -7.75
N PRO A 59 -12.44 -0.68 -8.20
CA PRO A 59 -12.07 0.73 -8.23
C PRO A 59 -13.04 1.64 -8.99
N ALA A 60 -13.71 1.14 -10.02
CA ALA A 60 -14.72 1.90 -10.76
C ALA A 60 -15.92 2.32 -9.89
N GLU A 61 -16.24 1.53 -8.85
CA GLU A 61 -17.38 1.79 -7.97
C GLU A 61 -16.94 2.44 -6.65
N HIS A 62 -15.92 1.89 -5.97
CA HIS A 62 -15.50 2.46 -4.69
C HIS A 62 -14.59 3.69 -4.83
N GLY A 63 -14.12 4.03 -6.03
CA GLY A 63 -13.39 5.26 -6.34
C GLY A 63 -11.93 5.31 -5.86
N ILE A 64 -11.37 4.22 -5.34
CA ILE A 64 -9.97 4.14 -4.90
C ILE A 64 -9.15 3.49 -6.01
N VAL A 65 -8.59 4.33 -6.87
CA VAL A 65 -7.92 3.93 -8.10
C VAL A 65 -6.41 3.70 -7.94
N GLY A 66 -5.86 3.85 -6.74
CA GLY A 66 -4.43 3.71 -6.41
C GLY A 66 -4.14 4.18 -5.01
N ASN A 67 -2.88 4.13 -4.56
CA ASN A 67 -2.44 4.70 -3.27
C ASN A 67 -2.54 6.23 -3.24
N GLY A 68 -2.79 6.81 -4.39
CA GLY A 68 -3.08 8.24 -4.58
C GLY A 68 -3.44 8.54 -6.03
N TRP A 69 -3.89 9.74 -6.26
CA TRP A 69 -4.26 10.24 -7.57
C TRP A 69 -4.11 11.76 -7.65
N MET A 70 -4.11 12.27 -8.87
CA MET A 70 -4.21 13.70 -9.11
C MET A 70 -5.69 14.11 -9.07
N ASP A 71 -6.04 15.01 -8.18
CA ASP A 71 -7.39 15.55 -8.09
C ASP A 71 -7.71 16.39 -9.34
N PRO A 72 -8.76 16.06 -10.10
CA PRO A 72 -9.05 16.74 -11.37
C PRO A 72 -9.51 18.20 -11.19
N ALA A 73 -9.98 18.59 -10.00
CA ALA A 73 -10.47 19.94 -9.74
C ALA A 73 -9.35 20.88 -9.30
N SER A 74 -8.43 20.41 -8.44
CA SER A 74 -7.33 21.23 -7.91
C SER A 74 -6.01 21.05 -8.68
N GLY A 75 -5.84 19.95 -9.42
CA GLY A 75 -4.57 19.58 -10.04
C GLY A 75 -3.51 19.09 -9.04
N GLU A 76 -3.88 18.90 -7.78
CA GLU A 76 -2.97 18.42 -6.75
C GLU A 76 -2.86 16.89 -6.77
N VAL A 77 -1.65 16.38 -6.58
CA VAL A 77 -1.40 14.95 -6.37
C VAL A 77 -1.38 14.67 -4.87
N ALA A 78 -2.20 13.73 -4.45
CA ALA A 78 -2.31 13.36 -3.05
C ALA A 78 -2.25 11.84 -2.85
N LEU A 79 -1.15 11.36 -2.27
CA LEU A 79 -0.97 9.97 -1.89
C LEU A 79 -1.27 9.74 -0.40
N TRP A 80 -1.67 8.52 -0.06
CA TRP A 80 -1.81 8.03 1.30
C TRP A 80 -2.80 8.82 2.15
N LYS A 81 -3.88 9.33 1.54
CA LYS A 81 -5.01 9.90 2.29
C LYS A 81 -5.72 8.80 3.07
N GLN A 82 -6.20 9.13 4.28
CA GLN A 82 -6.71 8.13 5.23
C GLN A 82 -8.19 8.29 5.57
N SER A 83 -8.88 9.30 4.99
CA SER A 83 -10.30 9.53 5.27
C SER A 83 -11.20 8.49 4.61
N ASP A 84 -12.03 7.81 5.38
CA ASP A 84 -13.04 6.86 4.89
C ASP A 84 -14.05 7.52 3.94
N GLY A 85 -14.32 8.81 4.11
CA GLY A 85 -15.17 9.59 3.18
C GLY A 85 -14.68 9.66 1.74
N LEU A 86 -13.47 9.17 1.43
CA LEU A 86 -12.98 9.03 0.06
C LEU A 86 -13.53 7.76 -0.62
N VAL A 87 -13.96 6.78 0.13
CA VAL A 87 -14.51 5.52 -0.41
C VAL A 87 -15.99 5.69 -0.70
N GLN A 88 -16.38 5.37 -1.93
CA GLN A 88 -17.73 5.61 -2.46
C GLN A 88 -18.63 4.37 -2.43
N ALA A 89 -18.24 3.33 -1.66
CA ALA A 89 -18.99 2.09 -1.52
C ALA A 89 -19.10 1.68 -0.05
N GLU A 90 -20.16 0.94 0.27
CA GLU A 90 -20.45 0.45 1.61
C GLU A 90 -19.40 -0.55 2.08
N ARG A 91 -19.03 -0.45 3.36
CA ARG A 91 -18.03 -1.30 3.99
C ARG A 91 -18.62 -2.58 4.56
N LEU A 92 -17.79 -3.60 4.71
CA LEU A 92 -18.12 -4.89 5.34
C LEU A 92 -18.90 -4.72 6.65
N TRP A 93 -18.45 -3.87 7.56
CA TRP A 93 -19.09 -3.67 8.87
C TRP A 93 -20.43 -2.95 8.79
N ASP A 94 -20.61 -2.05 7.82
CA ASP A 94 -21.89 -1.37 7.62
C ASP A 94 -22.90 -2.34 7.02
N THR A 95 -22.52 -3.15 6.03
CA THR A 95 -23.33 -4.26 5.49
C THR A 95 -23.70 -5.26 6.59
N ALA A 96 -22.76 -5.61 7.47
CA ALA A 96 -23.01 -6.52 8.59
C ALA A 96 -24.01 -5.94 9.59
N ARG A 97 -23.95 -4.63 9.90
CA ARG A 97 -24.88 -3.94 10.77
C ARG A 97 -26.32 -3.86 10.23
N HIS A 98 -26.49 -3.86 8.91
CA HIS A 98 -27.83 -3.99 8.32
C HIS A 98 -28.48 -5.35 8.63
N ARG A 99 -27.67 -6.41 8.87
CA ARG A 99 -28.16 -7.74 9.25
C ARG A 99 -28.31 -7.89 10.77
N ASP A 100 -27.39 -7.32 11.55
CA ASP A 100 -27.39 -7.31 13.00
C ASP A 100 -26.79 -5.99 13.51
N PRO A 101 -27.62 -5.07 14.05
CA PRO A 101 -27.17 -3.75 14.52
C PRO A 101 -26.13 -3.80 15.66
N ASP A 102 -26.01 -4.93 16.37
CA ASP A 102 -25.05 -5.10 17.47
C ASP A 102 -23.63 -5.45 16.98
N VAL A 103 -23.41 -5.56 15.67
CA VAL A 103 -22.09 -5.80 15.08
C VAL A 103 -21.15 -4.63 15.37
N THR A 104 -20.02 -4.94 15.97
CA THR A 104 -18.93 -3.99 16.25
C THR A 104 -17.69 -4.31 15.42
N CYS A 105 -16.93 -3.26 15.05
CA CYS A 105 -15.72 -3.39 14.23
C CYS A 105 -14.52 -2.68 14.87
N ALA A 106 -13.38 -3.38 14.92
CA ALA A 106 -12.08 -2.82 15.26
C ALA A 106 -11.15 -2.84 14.04
N ASN A 107 -10.68 -1.67 13.62
CA ASN A 107 -9.74 -1.50 12.53
C ASN A 107 -8.34 -1.22 13.08
N ILE A 108 -7.41 -2.16 12.90
CA ILE A 108 -6.01 -2.03 13.34
C ILE A 108 -5.14 -1.91 12.10
N CYS A 109 -4.93 -0.65 11.70
CA CYS A 109 -4.04 -0.20 10.62
C CYS A 109 -4.47 -0.52 9.18
N TRP A 110 -5.68 -1.01 8.89
CA TRP A 110 -6.20 -1.02 7.52
C TRP A 110 -6.44 0.41 7.04
N TRP A 111 -6.25 0.67 5.75
CA TRP A 111 -6.37 2.01 5.18
C TRP A 111 -7.80 2.56 5.21
N TYR A 112 -7.91 3.87 5.06
CA TYR A 112 -9.17 4.64 5.21
C TYR A 112 -9.80 4.47 6.60
N ALA A 113 -8.96 4.44 7.63
CA ALA A 113 -9.38 4.27 9.02
C ALA A 113 -9.86 5.57 9.68
N MET A 114 -9.53 6.75 9.13
CA MET A 114 -9.98 8.03 9.71
C MET A 114 -11.41 8.35 9.29
N HIS A 115 -12.20 8.86 10.23
CA HIS A 115 -13.58 9.28 10.01
C HIS A 115 -14.52 8.11 9.60
N THR A 116 -14.13 6.89 9.89
CA THR A 116 -14.90 5.67 9.62
C THR A 116 -15.99 5.45 10.65
N SER A 117 -16.96 4.61 10.33
CA SER A 117 -18.01 4.12 11.24
C SER A 117 -17.55 2.94 12.13
N CYS A 118 -16.28 2.52 12.08
CA CYS A 118 -15.74 1.52 13.01
C CYS A 118 -15.79 2.01 14.45
N ASP A 119 -16.08 1.09 15.40
CA ASP A 119 -16.18 1.40 16.84
C ASP A 119 -14.80 1.63 17.47
N THR A 120 -13.80 0.92 16.96
CA THR A 120 -12.42 1.04 17.43
C THR A 120 -11.49 1.20 16.24
N VAL A 121 -10.61 2.20 16.30
CA VAL A 121 -9.63 2.50 15.26
C VAL A 121 -8.25 2.68 15.86
N VAL A 122 -7.26 2.10 15.22
CA VAL A 122 -5.83 2.38 15.46
C VAL A 122 -5.18 2.56 14.09
N THR A 123 -4.63 3.75 13.79
CA THR A 123 -3.93 3.99 12.52
C THR A 123 -2.68 4.84 12.73
N PRO A 124 -1.58 4.56 11.99
CA PRO A 124 -0.37 5.36 12.05
C PRO A 124 -0.66 6.83 11.70
N ARG A 125 -0.37 7.72 12.62
CA ARG A 125 -0.48 9.17 12.38
C ARG A 125 0.53 9.93 13.20
N PRO A 126 1.66 10.35 12.59
CA PRO A 126 2.66 11.13 13.30
C PRO A 126 2.14 12.53 13.64
N ILE A 127 2.65 13.09 14.75
CA ILE A 127 2.45 14.50 15.06
C ILE A 127 3.43 15.32 14.22
N TYR A 128 2.89 16.12 13.30
CA TYR A 128 3.68 17.04 12.47
C TYR A 128 3.89 18.35 13.22
N LYS A 129 5.16 18.67 13.54
CA LYS A 129 5.53 19.91 14.17
C LYS A 129 5.77 21.02 13.13
N ALA A 130 5.56 22.28 13.52
CA ALA A 130 5.79 23.45 12.64
C ALA A 130 7.26 23.57 12.18
N ASP A 131 8.20 23.00 12.90
CA ASP A 131 9.62 22.95 12.53
C ASP A 131 9.99 21.78 11.60
N GLY A 132 8.99 21.01 11.11
CA GLY A 132 9.15 19.87 10.21
C GLY A 132 9.48 18.54 10.88
N ARG A 133 9.55 18.46 12.21
CA ARG A 133 9.72 17.19 12.91
C ARG A 133 8.44 16.35 12.81
N LYS A 134 8.64 15.05 12.59
CA LYS A 134 7.59 14.03 12.71
C LYS A 134 7.81 13.29 14.03
N ILE A 135 6.86 13.35 14.94
CA ILE A 135 6.90 12.62 16.21
C ILE A 135 6.11 11.32 16.02
N PRO A 136 6.69 10.16 16.33
CA PRO A 136 5.97 8.87 16.26
C PRO A 136 4.70 8.90 17.11
N ASP A 137 3.58 8.56 16.48
CA ASP A 137 2.27 8.49 17.13
C ASP A 137 1.27 7.71 16.28
N CYS A 138 0.11 7.40 16.87
CA CYS A 138 -1.05 6.85 16.18
C CYS A 138 -2.31 7.70 16.50
N LEU A 139 -3.26 7.69 15.59
CA LEU A 139 -4.62 8.16 15.84
C LEU A 139 -5.47 6.97 16.26
N THR A 140 -6.36 7.18 17.25
CA THR A 140 -7.28 6.14 17.70
C THR A 140 -8.70 6.68 17.88
N GLU A 141 -9.65 5.78 17.75
CA GLU A 141 -11.02 5.94 18.20
C GLU A 141 -11.33 4.73 19.11
N PRO A 142 -11.78 4.95 20.37
CA PRO A 142 -11.87 6.24 21.06
C PRO A 142 -10.48 6.86 21.32
N ALA A 143 -10.45 8.18 21.52
CA ALA A 143 -9.20 8.94 21.61
C ALA A 143 -8.26 8.51 22.77
N ASP A 144 -8.82 8.07 23.90
CA ASP A 144 -8.07 7.60 25.09
C ASP A 144 -7.33 6.26 24.83
N LEU A 145 -7.74 5.49 23.83
CA LEU A 145 -7.07 4.25 23.43
C LEU A 145 -5.61 4.48 23.06
N ARG A 146 -5.28 5.63 22.43
CA ARG A 146 -3.90 6.03 22.12
C ARG A 146 -3.00 5.98 23.36
N ASP A 147 -3.45 6.57 24.46
CA ASP A 147 -2.66 6.62 25.70
C ASP A 147 -2.61 5.26 26.39
N ARG A 148 -3.67 4.45 26.28
CA ARG A 148 -3.67 3.06 26.79
C ARG A 148 -2.67 2.19 26.02
N LEU A 149 -2.64 2.28 24.68
CA LEU A 149 -1.68 1.56 23.84
C LEU A 149 -0.25 2.05 24.10
N THR A 150 -0.03 3.37 24.17
CA THR A 150 1.30 3.94 24.44
C THR A 150 1.85 3.50 25.79
N ARG A 151 1.03 3.41 26.84
CA ARG A 151 1.47 2.90 28.15
C ARG A 151 1.79 1.40 28.11
N ALA A 152 1.05 0.62 27.34
CA ALA A 152 1.22 -0.85 27.30
C ALA A 152 2.35 -1.29 26.37
N LEU A 153 2.48 -0.64 25.20
CA LEU A 153 3.31 -1.10 24.08
C LEU A 153 4.43 -0.11 23.71
N GLY A 154 4.44 1.08 24.29
CA GLY A 154 5.22 2.20 23.80
C GLY A 154 4.55 2.92 22.63
N PRO A 155 5.11 4.06 22.17
CA PRO A 155 4.59 4.79 21.02
C PRO A 155 4.70 3.95 19.75
N PHE A 156 3.79 4.19 18.79
CA PHE A 156 3.84 3.53 17.48
C PHE A 156 5.23 3.72 16.84
N PRO A 157 5.92 2.64 16.43
CA PRO A 157 7.31 2.71 15.97
C PRO A 157 7.42 3.21 14.51
N LEU A 158 6.98 4.44 14.23
CA LEU A 158 6.84 5.04 12.90
C LEU A 158 8.08 4.84 12.00
N PHE A 159 9.30 5.03 12.55
CA PHE A 159 10.53 4.91 11.76
C PHE A 159 10.96 3.46 11.49
N ARG A 160 10.22 2.48 12.09
CA ARG A 160 10.30 1.06 11.80
C ARG A 160 9.14 0.58 10.92
N PHE A 161 8.15 1.47 10.70
CA PHE A 161 7.01 1.19 9.82
C PHE A 161 7.32 1.54 8.36
N TRP A 162 7.96 2.66 8.07
CA TRP A 162 8.37 3.05 6.73
C TRP A 162 9.69 3.81 6.74
N GLY A 163 10.55 3.50 5.77
CA GLY A 163 11.86 4.11 5.56
C GLY A 163 13.02 3.13 5.71
N PRO A 164 14.28 3.61 5.70
CA PRO A 164 15.47 2.72 5.65
C PRO A 164 15.62 1.80 6.88
N ALA A 165 14.96 2.13 7.97
CA ALA A 165 15.00 1.35 9.21
C ALA A 165 13.75 0.48 9.43
N ALA A 166 12.91 0.31 8.40
CA ALA A 166 11.72 -0.54 8.47
C ALA A 166 12.10 -1.99 8.78
N ASP A 167 11.42 -2.60 9.74
CA ASP A 167 11.64 -3.97 10.18
C ASP A 167 10.38 -4.55 10.87
N ILE A 168 10.48 -5.75 11.41
CA ILE A 168 9.36 -6.47 12.07
C ILE A 168 8.77 -5.71 13.28
N THR A 169 9.47 -4.75 13.86
CA THR A 169 9.05 -4.06 15.10
C THR A 169 7.68 -3.39 14.96
N SER A 170 7.41 -2.80 13.79
CA SER A 170 6.11 -2.15 13.55
C SER A 170 4.97 -3.16 13.42
N THR A 171 5.21 -4.26 12.71
CA THR A 171 4.25 -5.35 12.56
C THR A 171 3.95 -6.03 13.90
N ARG A 172 4.99 -6.25 14.73
CA ARG A 172 4.81 -6.75 16.10
C ARG A 172 3.96 -5.81 16.96
N TRP A 173 4.22 -4.50 16.89
CA TRP A 173 3.40 -3.51 17.61
C TRP A 173 1.94 -3.56 17.15
N ILE A 174 1.67 -3.73 15.85
CA ILE A 174 0.32 -3.85 15.29
C ILE A 174 -0.36 -5.13 15.80
N ALA A 175 0.35 -6.26 15.79
CA ALA A 175 -0.16 -7.53 16.33
C ALA A 175 -0.49 -7.43 17.83
N ASP A 176 0.39 -6.82 18.63
CA ASP A 176 0.15 -6.59 20.06
C ASP A 176 -1.04 -5.64 20.31
N ALA A 177 -1.17 -4.60 19.48
CA ALA A 177 -2.33 -3.69 19.53
C ALA A 177 -3.64 -4.42 19.20
N ALA A 178 -3.64 -5.29 18.18
CA ALA A 178 -4.79 -6.10 17.80
C ALA A 178 -5.22 -7.03 18.95
N ILE A 179 -4.26 -7.75 19.54
CA ILE A 179 -4.51 -8.63 20.71
C ILE A 179 -5.08 -7.83 21.89
N LYS A 180 -4.51 -6.66 22.18
CA LYS A 180 -5.00 -5.81 23.28
C LYS A 180 -6.39 -5.26 23.02
N VAL A 181 -6.64 -4.73 21.83
CA VAL A 181 -7.95 -4.19 21.46
C VAL A 181 -9.00 -5.29 21.52
N GLU A 182 -8.73 -6.47 20.96
CA GLU A 182 -9.67 -7.58 20.99
C GLU A 182 -10.00 -8.02 22.42
N ARG A 183 -9.03 -8.07 23.33
CA ARG A 183 -9.26 -8.37 24.74
C ARG A 183 -10.10 -7.33 25.45
N ASP A 184 -9.85 -6.05 25.14
CA ASP A 184 -10.48 -4.94 25.84
C ASP A 184 -11.92 -4.68 25.35
N THR A 185 -12.22 -4.93 24.05
CA THR A 185 -13.48 -4.51 23.40
C THR A 185 -14.31 -5.66 22.82
N THR A 186 -13.74 -6.85 22.66
CA THR A 186 -14.39 -8.05 22.10
C THR A 186 -15.21 -7.80 20.82
N PRO A 187 -14.63 -7.16 19.78
CA PRO A 187 -15.36 -6.77 18.58
C PRO A 187 -15.84 -8.00 17.79
N THR A 188 -16.92 -7.82 17.02
CA THR A 188 -17.42 -8.84 16.10
C THR A 188 -16.48 -9.03 14.91
N ILE A 189 -15.96 -7.91 14.37
CA ILE A 189 -15.01 -7.88 13.26
C ILE A 189 -13.70 -7.25 13.76
N THR A 190 -12.58 -7.92 13.55
CA THR A 190 -11.24 -7.36 13.80
C THR A 190 -10.46 -7.36 12.50
N LEU A 191 -10.01 -6.19 12.05
CA LEU A 191 -9.14 -6.02 10.89
C LEU A 191 -7.72 -5.80 11.38
N VAL A 192 -6.75 -6.57 10.87
CA VAL A 192 -5.32 -6.48 11.26
C VAL A 192 -4.45 -6.39 10.01
N TYR A 193 -3.59 -5.37 9.93
CA TYR A 193 -2.69 -5.12 8.79
C TYR A 193 -1.24 -5.40 9.17
N LEU A 194 -0.57 -6.32 8.47
CA LEU A 194 0.80 -6.77 8.76
C LEU A 194 1.74 -6.53 7.55
N PRO A 195 2.38 -5.35 7.42
CA PRO A 195 3.12 -4.96 6.22
C PRO A 195 4.58 -5.42 6.14
N HIS A 196 5.11 -6.13 7.14
CA HIS A 196 6.54 -6.43 7.26
C HIS A 196 7.18 -7.02 6.00
N LEU A 197 6.51 -7.99 5.36
CA LEU A 197 7.08 -8.72 4.24
C LEU A 197 7.18 -7.85 2.98
N ASP A 198 6.23 -6.94 2.78
CA ASP A 198 6.20 -6.01 1.65
C ASP A 198 7.50 -5.22 1.51
N TYR A 199 7.97 -4.64 2.61
CA TYR A 199 9.19 -3.81 2.60
C TYR A 199 10.45 -4.61 2.30
N GLY A 200 10.56 -5.82 2.88
CA GLY A 200 11.66 -6.74 2.62
C GLY A 200 11.71 -7.17 1.17
N LEU A 201 10.57 -7.53 0.60
CA LEU A 201 10.46 -7.97 -0.80
C LEU A 201 10.73 -6.85 -1.79
N GLN A 202 10.26 -5.62 -1.55
CA GLN A 202 10.57 -4.47 -2.41
C GLN A 202 12.07 -4.14 -2.39
N LYS A 203 12.68 -4.22 -1.22
CA LYS A 203 14.09 -3.87 -1.02
C LYS A 203 15.06 -4.90 -1.57
N LEU A 204 14.78 -6.16 -1.33
CA LEU A 204 15.73 -7.27 -1.57
C LEU A 204 15.36 -8.09 -2.81
N GLY A 205 14.09 -8.08 -3.20
CA GLY A 205 13.52 -9.01 -4.18
C GLY A 205 13.16 -10.37 -3.54
N PRO A 206 12.21 -11.09 -4.12
CA PRO A 206 11.67 -12.32 -3.53
C PRO A 206 12.68 -13.48 -3.45
N ASP A 207 13.70 -13.49 -4.29
CA ASP A 207 14.71 -14.56 -4.37
C ASP A 207 15.92 -14.32 -3.46
N HIS A 208 15.93 -13.21 -2.69
CA HIS A 208 17.09 -12.86 -1.87
C HIS A 208 17.24 -13.80 -0.66
N PRO A 209 18.49 -14.20 -0.29
CA PRO A 209 18.74 -15.14 0.81
C PRO A 209 18.24 -14.73 2.19
N GLU A 210 17.94 -13.46 2.41
CA GLU A 210 17.36 -12.94 3.67
C GLU A 210 15.83 -13.08 3.73
N ILE A 211 15.13 -13.28 2.63
CA ILE A 211 13.64 -13.40 2.61
C ILE A 211 13.15 -14.54 3.53
N PRO A 212 13.79 -15.71 3.60
CA PRO A 212 13.44 -16.73 4.58
C PRO A 212 13.41 -16.26 6.04
N GLN A 213 14.23 -15.28 6.42
CA GLN A 213 14.18 -14.70 7.75
C GLN A 213 12.93 -13.80 7.91
N HIS A 214 12.66 -12.93 6.96
CA HIS A 214 11.45 -12.07 6.97
C HIS A 214 10.17 -12.91 7.05
N LEU A 215 10.13 -14.04 6.31
CA LEU A 215 9.01 -15.00 6.37
C LEU A 215 8.83 -15.60 7.76
N ARG A 216 9.91 -16.05 8.41
CA ARG A 216 9.86 -16.58 9.79
C ARG A 216 9.42 -15.53 10.81
N GLU A 217 9.88 -14.30 10.64
CA GLU A 217 9.49 -13.18 11.51
C GLU A 217 7.99 -12.88 11.39
N LEU A 218 7.45 -12.84 10.16
CA LEU A 218 6.01 -12.70 9.93
C LEU A 218 5.23 -13.89 10.48
N ASP A 219 5.64 -15.12 10.16
CA ASP A 219 4.97 -16.35 10.58
C ASP A 219 4.85 -16.44 12.11
N HIS A 220 5.88 -15.99 12.85
CA HIS A 220 5.84 -15.92 14.31
C HIS A 220 4.71 -15.01 14.81
N GLU A 221 4.55 -13.82 14.24
CA GLU A 221 3.49 -12.90 14.66
C GLU A 221 2.10 -13.41 14.24
N VAL A 222 2.00 -14.06 13.07
CA VAL A 222 0.76 -14.71 12.61
C VAL A 222 0.39 -15.87 13.55
N ALA A 223 1.35 -16.70 13.96
CA ALA A 223 1.10 -17.80 14.91
C ALA A 223 0.48 -17.27 16.22
N ARG A 224 1.02 -16.18 16.77
CA ARG A 224 0.50 -15.52 17.98
C ARG A 224 -0.93 -15.03 17.82
N LEU A 225 -1.24 -14.41 16.67
CA LEU A 225 -2.58 -13.92 16.34
C LEU A 225 -3.58 -15.08 16.17
N LEU A 226 -3.19 -16.13 15.44
CA LEU A 226 -4.02 -17.33 15.25
C LEU A 226 -4.36 -17.99 16.58
N GLU A 227 -3.35 -18.24 17.45
CA GLU A 227 -3.56 -18.79 18.80
C GLU A 227 -4.50 -17.91 19.62
N HIS A 228 -4.25 -16.58 19.61
CA HIS A 228 -5.07 -15.65 20.37
C HIS A 228 -6.53 -15.67 19.90
N PHE A 229 -6.78 -15.48 18.62
CA PHE A 229 -8.14 -15.40 18.07
C PHE A 229 -8.90 -16.72 18.23
N THR A 230 -8.27 -17.84 17.85
CA THR A 230 -8.90 -19.18 17.94
C THR A 230 -9.26 -19.54 19.38
N SER A 231 -8.36 -19.30 20.35
CA SER A 231 -8.62 -19.58 21.78
C SER A 231 -9.79 -18.76 22.35
N ARG A 232 -10.18 -17.67 21.69
CA ARG A 232 -11.26 -16.79 22.09
C ARG A 232 -12.53 -16.95 21.25
N GLY A 233 -12.58 -17.98 20.40
CA GLY A 233 -13.74 -18.26 19.53
C GLY A 233 -13.94 -17.23 18.43
N VAL A 234 -12.85 -16.57 17.99
CA VAL A 234 -12.83 -15.70 16.82
C VAL A 234 -12.28 -16.48 15.63
N GLU A 235 -12.97 -16.48 14.50
CA GLU A 235 -12.54 -17.19 13.29
C GLU A 235 -11.54 -16.34 12.50
N PRO A 236 -10.27 -16.77 12.33
CA PRO A 236 -9.29 -16.06 11.53
C PRO A 236 -9.52 -16.29 10.02
N ILE A 237 -9.37 -15.23 9.25
CA ILE A 237 -9.33 -15.23 7.79
C ILE A 237 -8.00 -14.57 7.39
N LEU A 238 -7.10 -15.30 6.75
CA LEU A 238 -5.86 -14.74 6.24
C LEU A 238 -6.04 -14.30 4.80
N VAL A 239 -5.63 -13.08 4.51
CA VAL A 239 -5.60 -12.53 3.15
C VAL A 239 -4.24 -11.90 2.86
N SER A 240 -3.96 -11.68 1.60
CA SER A 240 -2.85 -10.84 1.15
C SER A 240 -3.29 -10.08 -0.10
N GLU A 241 -2.92 -8.83 -0.19
CA GLU A 241 -3.35 -7.92 -1.25
C GLU A 241 -2.80 -8.33 -2.63
N TYR A 242 -1.53 -8.73 -2.67
CA TYR A 242 -0.75 -9.04 -3.87
C TYR A 242 0.52 -9.81 -3.51
N GLY A 243 1.16 -10.40 -4.49
CA GLY A 243 2.56 -10.82 -4.42
C GLY A 243 3.50 -9.77 -5.02
N ILE A 244 4.78 -9.91 -4.73
CA ILE A 244 5.85 -9.02 -5.21
C ILE A 244 6.77 -9.79 -6.13
N VAL A 245 6.98 -9.26 -7.35
CA VAL A 245 7.84 -9.89 -8.37
C VAL A 245 9.19 -9.19 -8.46
N PRO A 246 10.24 -9.89 -8.93
CA PRO A 246 11.55 -9.28 -9.16
C PRO A 246 11.45 -8.15 -10.19
N VAL A 247 12.14 -7.03 -9.92
CA VAL A 247 12.35 -5.95 -10.89
C VAL A 247 13.81 -5.59 -10.97
N THR A 248 14.23 -5.05 -12.14
CA THR A 248 15.63 -4.76 -12.43
C THR A 248 15.90 -3.29 -12.70
N ASP A 249 14.89 -2.54 -13.15
CA ASP A 249 15.02 -1.14 -13.54
C ASP A 249 13.66 -0.45 -13.53
N ALA A 250 13.64 0.87 -13.78
CA ALA A 250 12.45 1.69 -13.76
C ALA A 250 12.29 2.55 -15.01
N VAL A 251 11.03 2.86 -15.33
CA VAL A 251 10.66 3.86 -16.33
C VAL A 251 10.23 5.14 -15.60
N ALA A 252 10.60 6.30 -16.13
CA ALA A 252 10.22 7.61 -15.61
C ALA A 252 9.21 8.31 -16.55
N PRO A 253 7.89 8.08 -16.43
CA PRO A 253 6.89 8.63 -17.35
C PRO A 253 6.93 10.17 -17.42
N ASN A 254 7.20 10.84 -16.31
CA ASN A 254 7.26 12.31 -16.28
C ASN A 254 8.49 12.87 -16.98
N ARG A 255 9.62 12.15 -17.06
CA ARG A 255 10.76 12.54 -17.93
C ARG A 255 10.36 12.47 -19.40
N ILE A 256 9.68 11.40 -19.81
CA ILE A 256 9.18 11.20 -21.18
C ILE A 256 8.20 12.31 -21.54
N LEU A 257 7.27 12.67 -20.67
CA LEU A 257 6.34 13.78 -20.88
C LEU A 257 7.05 15.13 -20.95
N ARG A 258 8.10 15.32 -20.16
CA ARG A 258 8.95 16.51 -20.19
C ARG A 258 9.65 16.66 -21.55
N ASP A 259 10.26 15.57 -22.03
CA ASP A 259 10.99 15.57 -23.32
C ASP A 259 10.06 15.80 -24.51
N ALA A 260 8.79 15.37 -24.38
CA ALA A 260 7.73 15.65 -25.36
C ALA A 260 7.10 17.07 -25.23
N GLY A 261 7.61 17.90 -24.31
CA GLY A 261 7.08 19.25 -24.08
C GLY A 261 5.68 19.30 -23.47
N LEU A 262 5.29 18.23 -22.75
CA LEU A 262 3.96 18.09 -22.14
C LEU A 262 3.96 18.39 -20.64
N LEU A 263 5.11 18.32 -19.98
CA LEU A 263 5.26 18.59 -18.57
C LEU A 263 5.64 20.05 -18.32
N TYR A 264 4.88 20.74 -17.45
CA TYR A 264 5.24 22.08 -17.00
C TYR A 264 6.11 22.01 -15.76
N TRP A 265 7.27 22.64 -15.83
CA TRP A 265 8.21 22.74 -14.71
C TRP A 265 8.90 24.11 -14.73
N ARG A 266 9.40 24.54 -13.60
CA ARG A 266 10.19 25.78 -13.45
C ARG A 266 11.34 25.58 -12.48
N GLU A 267 12.37 26.39 -12.61
CA GLU A 267 13.47 26.40 -11.66
C GLU A 267 13.15 27.33 -10.50
N GLU A 268 13.20 26.83 -9.28
CA GLU A 268 13.05 27.56 -8.03
C GLU A 268 14.27 27.34 -7.15
N GLN A 269 15.06 28.40 -6.90
CA GLN A 269 16.28 28.35 -6.09
C GLN A 269 17.25 27.21 -6.50
N GLY A 270 17.41 27.01 -7.80
CA GLY A 270 18.29 25.98 -8.36
C GLY A 270 17.68 24.56 -8.33
N ARG A 271 16.39 24.41 -8.04
CA ARG A 271 15.66 23.14 -8.06
C ARG A 271 14.57 23.16 -9.13
N GLU A 272 14.40 22.06 -9.83
CA GLU A 272 13.35 21.88 -10.82
C GLU A 272 12.05 21.43 -10.12
N MET A 273 11.07 22.32 -10.09
CA MET A 273 9.76 22.08 -9.48
C MET A 273 8.71 21.89 -10.56
N VAL A 274 7.93 20.81 -10.44
CA VAL A 274 6.85 20.48 -11.36
C VAL A 274 5.53 21.09 -10.88
N ASP A 275 4.67 21.47 -11.83
CA ASP A 275 3.28 21.82 -11.58
C ASP A 275 2.37 20.86 -12.37
N PRO A 276 1.84 19.82 -11.70
CA PRO A 276 0.97 18.85 -12.37
C PRO A 276 -0.28 19.47 -13.00
N GLY A 277 -0.91 20.43 -12.30
CA GLY A 277 -2.15 21.07 -12.75
C GLY A 277 -1.99 21.95 -14.00
N THR A 278 -0.81 22.54 -14.20
CA THR A 278 -0.48 23.35 -15.39
C THR A 278 0.04 22.48 -16.55
N SER A 279 0.48 21.24 -16.29
CA SER A 279 1.03 20.34 -17.30
C SER A 279 0.00 19.93 -18.34
N GLY A 280 0.44 19.79 -19.60
CA GLY A 280 -0.38 19.19 -20.66
C GLY A 280 -0.67 17.69 -20.40
N ALA A 281 0.27 17.00 -19.74
CA ALA A 281 0.07 15.68 -19.19
C ALA A 281 0.97 15.48 -17.97
N PHE A 282 0.47 14.71 -16.98
CA PHE A 282 1.22 14.35 -15.78
C PHE A 282 0.92 12.89 -15.35
N ALA A 283 1.95 12.15 -15.01
CA ALA A 283 1.85 10.76 -14.57
C ALA A 283 2.01 10.66 -13.05
N VAL A 284 1.01 10.09 -12.36
CA VAL A 284 1.11 9.65 -10.97
C VAL A 284 1.57 8.20 -10.98
N ALA A 285 2.85 7.98 -10.68
CA ALA A 285 3.47 6.65 -10.63
C ALA A 285 3.14 5.94 -9.31
N ASP A 286 2.75 4.68 -9.41
CA ASP A 286 2.41 3.83 -8.27
C ASP A 286 2.85 2.39 -8.56
N HIS A 287 4.09 2.05 -8.20
CA HIS A 287 4.70 0.73 -8.46
C HIS A 287 4.76 0.38 -9.97
N GLN A 288 4.06 -0.67 -10.39
CA GLN A 288 4.03 -1.14 -11.79
C GLN A 288 2.88 -0.53 -12.60
N VAL A 289 2.17 0.44 -12.04
CA VAL A 289 1.08 1.16 -12.70
C VAL A 289 1.31 2.67 -12.58
N ALA A 290 0.93 3.44 -13.60
CA ALA A 290 0.93 4.89 -13.54
C ALA A 290 -0.33 5.46 -14.19
N HIS A 291 -0.99 6.38 -13.48
CA HIS A 291 -2.15 7.12 -13.99
C HIS A 291 -1.69 8.40 -14.66
N VAL A 292 -1.90 8.53 -15.97
CA VAL A 292 -1.57 9.73 -16.73
C VAL A 292 -2.82 10.59 -16.86
N ARG A 293 -2.80 11.75 -16.24
CA ARG A 293 -3.84 12.77 -16.40
C ARG A 293 -3.48 13.71 -17.55
N LEU A 294 -4.45 13.97 -18.43
CA LEU A 294 -4.29 14.88 -19.55
C LEU A 294 -4.89 16.25 -19.21
N GLY A 295 -4.07 17.30 -19.21
CA GLY A 295 -4.50 18.69 -19.14
C GLY A 295 -5.03 19.20 -20.48
N ARG A 296 -5.38 20.50 -20.53
CA ARG A 296 -6.01 21.11 -21.72
C ARG A 296 -5.22 20.88 -23.02
N GLY A 297 -3.89 21.04 -22.98
CA GLY A 297 -3.04 20.81 -24.15
C GLY A 297 -2.84 19.34 -24.50
N GLY A 298 -2.95 18.43 -23.50
CA GLY A 298 -2.77 17.00 -23.66
C GLY A 298 -4.01 16.29 -24.20
N LEU A 299 -5.21 16.75 -23.85
CA LEU A 299 -6.45 16.11 -24.32
C LEU A 299 -6.54 16.05 -25.85
N ALA A 300 -6.10 17.10 -26.55
CA ALA A 300 -6.07 17.14 -28.03
C ALA A 300 -4.97 16.25 -28.63
N ARG A 301 -3.99 15.80 -27.81
CA ARG A 301 -2.85 14.96 -28.20
C ARG A 301 -2.93 13.57 -27.57
N ARG A 302 -4.12 13.15 -27.11
CA ARG A 302 -4.30 11.86 -26.41
C ARG A 302 -3.67 10.68 -27.14
N ASP A 303 -3.98 10.50 -28.42
CA ASP A 303 -3.51 9.36 -29.21
C ASP A 303 -1.98 9.42 -29.43
N GLU A 304 -1.44 10.64 -29.60
CA GLU A 304 0.01 10.86 -29.70
C GLU A 304 0.71 10.47 -28.39
N ILE A 305 0.15 10.87 -27.24
CA ILE A 305 0.69 10.54 -25.92
C ILE A 305 0.58 9.04 -25.65
N ALA A 306 -0.53 8.42 -26.03
CA ALA A 306 -0.71 6.97 -25.92
C ALA A 306 0.32 6.23 -26.78
N ALA A 307 0.54 6.64 -28.04
CA ALA A 307 1.54 6.07 -28.93
C ALA A 307 2.97 6.26 -28.41
N LEU A 308 3.27 7.43 -27.82
CA LEU A 308 4.56 7.72 -27.19
C LEU A 308 4.86 6.69 -26.09
N PHE A 309 3.93 6.45 -25.18
CA PHE A 309 4.12 5.45 -24.14
C PHE A 309 4.11 4.02 -24.67
N ALA A 310 3.27 3.69 -25.62
CA ALA A 310 3.23 2.34 -26.23
C ALA A 310 4.54 1.97 -26.94
N SER A 311 5.30 2.97 -27.43
CA SER A 311 6.63 2.78 -28.02
C SER A 311 7.78 2.83 -27.00
N THR A 312 7.48 3.10 -25.72
CA THR A 312 8.49 3.23 -24.68
C THR A 312 8.87 1.85 -24.12
N ALA A 313 10.16 1.52 -24.17
CA ALA A 313 10.67 0.30 -23.54
C ALA A 313 10.35 0.28 -22.03
N GLY A 314 9.85 -0.85 -21.54
CA GLY A 314 9.44 -0.99 -20.15
C GLY A 314 7.96 -0.65 -19.87
N VAL A 315 7.19 -0.24 -20.89
CA VAL A 315 5.74 -0.07 -20.83
C VAL A 315 5.09 -1.22 -21.60
N ALA A 316 4.39 -2.11 -20.91
CA ALA A 316 3.72 -3.26 -21.51
C ALA A 316 2.35 -2.93 -22.10
N GLN A 317 1.60 -2.02 -21.43
CA GLN A 317 0.24 -1.67 -21.85
C GLN A 317 -0.03 -0.19 -21.60
N VAL A 318 -0.87 0.40 -22.45
CA VAL A 318 -1.44 1.74 -22.31
C VAL A 318 -2.95 1.61 -22.43
N LEU A 319 -3.64 1.59 -21.30
CA LEU A 319 -5.09 1.42 -21.25
C LEU A 319 -5.80 2.77 -21.39
N GLN A 320 -6.78 2.83 -22.30
CA GLN A 320 -7.63 4.00 -22.51
C GLN A 320 -9.04 3.60 -22.92
N GLY A 321 -10.00 4.51 -22.80
CA GLY A 321 -11.38 4.29 -23.24
C GLY A 321 -11.95 2.96 -22.71
N GLU A 322 -12.40 2.10 -23.62
CA GLU A 322 -13.01 0.80 -23.31
C GLU A 322 -12.05 -0.17 -22.62
N GLU A 323 -10.74 -0.14 -22.96
CA GLU A 323 -9.74 -1.00 -22.32
C GLU A 323 -9.56 -0.65 -20.85
N ARG A 324 -9.54 0.66 -20.52
CA ARG A 324 -9.49 1.16 -19.14
C ARG A 324 -10.76 0.77 -18.36
N ALA A 325 -11.93 0.88 -19.00
CA ALA A 325 -13.20 0.49 -18.42
C ALA A 325 -13.26 -1.04 -18.16
N ALA A 326 -12.83 -1.84 -19.12
CA ALA A 326 -12.75 -3.30 -18.98
C ALA A 326 -11.77 -3.74 -17.87
N ALA A 327 -10.73 -2.93 -17.60
CA ALA A 327 -9.80 -3.13 -16.51
C ALA A 327 -10.35 -2.68 -15.13
N GLY A 328 -11.62 -2.24 -15.04
CA GLY A 328 -12.25 -1.80 -13.80
C GLY A 328 -11.80 -0.41 -13.31
N LEU A 329 -11.30 0.44 -14.22
CA LEU A 329 -10.78 1.77 -13.90
C LEU A 329 -11.62 2.91 -14.52
N ASP A 330 -12.89 2.67 -14.83
CA ASP A 330 -13.79 3.72 -15.32
C ASP A 330 -14.31 4.59 -14.19
N HIS A 331 -13.42 5.41 -13.65
CA HIS A 331 -13.71 6.35 -12.57
C HIS A 331 -13.04 7.71 -12.82
N PRO A 332 -13.67 8.85 -12.44
CA PRO A 332 -13.10 10.20 -12.66
C PRO A 332 -11.72 10.44 -12.00
N ARG A 333 -11.38 9.70 -10.95
CA ARG A 333 -10.06 9.77 -10.28
C ARG A 333 -8.96 9.04 -11.04
N ALA A 334 -9.30 8.05 -11.86
CA ALA A 334 -8.33 7.34 -12.70
C ALA A 334 -7.73 8.28 -13.75
N GLY A 335 -6.52 8.01 -14.19
CA GLY A 335 -5.90 8.72 -15.31
C GLY A 335 -6.69 8.58 -16.61
N ASP A 336 -6.54 9.53 -17.51
CA ASP A 336 -7.10 9.44 -18.87
C ASP A 336 -6.46 8.30 -19.66
N LEU A 337 -5.17 8.03 -19.36
CA LEU A 337 -4.44 6.83 -19.75
C LEU A 337 -3.94 6.14 -18.48
N VAL A 338 -3.87 4.81 -18.51
CA VAL A 338 -3.25 4.03 -17.43
C VAL A 338 -2.14 3.18 -18.03
N LEU A 339 -0.92 3.39 -17.55
CA LEU A 339 0.25 2.64 -17.97
C LEU A 339 0.43 1.43 -17.07
N VAL A 340 0.75 0.28 -17.66
CA VAL A 340 1.20 -0.92 -16.96
C VAL A 340 2.62 -1.22 -17.42
N SER A 341 3.57 -1.39 -16.49
CA SER A 341 4.97 -1.63 -16.84
C SER A 341 5.19 -3.04 -17.39
N ASP A 342 6.35 -3.30 -17.99
CA ASP A 342 6.84 -4.67 -18.14
C ASP A 342 6.99 -5.34 -16.78
N ARG A 343 6.96 -6.67 -16.76
CA ARG A 343 6.94 -7.45 -15.52
C ARG A 343 8.14 -7.19 -14.61
N ASP A 344 9.29 -6.94 -15.20
CA ASP A 344 10.56 -6.68 -14.51
C ASP A 344 10.90 -5.19 -14.39
N ARG A 345 9.91 -4.31 -14.57
CA ARG A 345 10.02 -2.85 -14.47
C ARG A 345 9.00 -2.29 -13.48
N TRP A 346 9.27 -1.06 -13.02
CA TRP A 346 8.37 -0.25 -12.22
C TRP A 346 8.43 1.22 -12.66
N PHE A 347 7.52 2.07 -12.18
CA PHE A 347 7.45 3.48 -12.58
C PHE A 347 7.96 4.40 -11.47
N THR A 348 8.90 5.33 -11.81
CA THR A 348 9.28 6.43 -10.94
C THR A 348 8.45 7.67 -11.25
N HIS A 349 8.34 8.58 -10.27
CA HIS A 349 7.71 9.88 -10.46
C HIS A 349 8.69 10.96 -10.99
N ASP A 350 9.95 10.62 -11.24
CA ASP A 350 11.04 11.52 -11.58
C ASP A 350 10.76 12.32 -12.86
N TRP A 351 11.03 13.63 -12.82
CA TRP A 351 10.91 14.52 -13.98
C TRP A 351 12.21 15.27 -14.31
N TRP A 352 13.17 15.38 -13.38
CA TRP A 352 14.45 16.05 -13.56
C TRP A 352 15.43 15.15 -14.31
N HIS A 353 16.35 15.77 -15.07
CA HIS A 353 17.45 15.08 -15.76
C HIS A 353 18.75 15.17 -14.98
N ASP A 354 18.96 16.27 -14.25
CA ASP A 354 20.14 16.51 -13.43
C ASP A 354 19.80 16.34 -11.95
N ASP A 355 20.40 15.36 -11.30
CA ASP A 355 20.19 15.10 -9.88
C ASP A 355 20.63 16.27 -8.97
N ALA A 356 21.51 17.16 -9.44
CA ALA A 356 21.82 18.38 -8.72
C ALA A 356 20.64 19.35 -8.64
N LYS A 357 19.68 19.24 -9.56
CA LYS A 357 18.49 20.09 -9.66
C LYS A 357 17.21 19.43 -9.15
N MET A 358 17.27 18.17 -8.66
CA MET A 358 16.11 17.50 -8.10
C MET A 358 15.49 18.29 -6.94
N PRO A 359 14.19 18.14 -6.63
CA PRO A 359 13.55 18.74 -5.48
C PRO A 359 14.26 18.37 -4.16
N ASP A 360 14.27 19.28 -3.21
CA ASP A 360 14.96 19.10 -1.91
C ASP A 360 14.38 17.95 -1.06
N PHE A 361 13.10 17.67 -1.26
CA PHE A 361 12.42 16.57 -0.56
C PHE A 361 12.75 15.18 -1.12
N GLN A 362 13.34 15.09 -2.34
CA GLN A 362 13.56 13.79 -3.00
C GLN A 362 14.43 12.84 -2.17
N ARG A 363 15.47 13.36 -1.54
CA ARG A 363 16.37 12.57 -0.69
C ARG A 363 15.88 12.39 0.75
N THR A 364 14.59 12.62 1.00
CA THR A 364 13.98 12.46 2.33
C THR A 364 12.87 11.40 2.31
N VAL A 365 12.51 10.88 3.49
CA VAL A 365 11.27 10.11 3.65
C VAL A 365 10.12 11.09 3.78
N ASP A 366 9.40 11.33 2.69
CA ASP A 366 8.28 12.29 2.66
C ASP A 366 7.18 11.87 1.66
N ILE A 367 6.39 10.88 2.05
CA ILE A 367 5.36 10.25 1.24
C ILE A 367 4.22 11.18 0.79
N HIS A 368 4.08 12.37 1.40
CA HIS A 368 3.01 13.31 1.08
C HIS A 368 3.44 14.44 0.15
N ARG A 369 4.75 14.69 -0.02
CA ARG A 369 5.28 15.72 -0.91
C ARG A 369 5.66 15.19 -2.28
N LYS A 370 6.05 13.92 -2.34
CA LYS A 370 6.37 13.25 -3.59
C LYS A 370 5.09 13.02 -4.39
N PRO A 371 5.06 13.38 -5.69
CA PRO A 371 3.85 13.24 -6.51
C PRO A 371 3.71 11.85 -7.14
N GLY A 372 4.21 10.83 -6.47
CA GLY A 372 4.16 9.41 -6.81
C GLY A 372 4.78 8.57 -5.71
N TYR A 373 4.50 7.28 -5.74
CA TYR A 373 5.10 6.32 -4.80
C TYR A 373 6.61 6.20 -5.05
N ASP A 374 7.40 6.14 -3.97
CA ASP A 374 8.86 6.06 -4.06
C ASP A 374 9.46 5.00 -3.13
N PRO A 375 9.64 3.75 -3.59
CA PRO A 375 10.24 2.68 -2.78
C PRO A 375 11.72 2.94 -2.47
N ARG A 376 12.38 3.91 -3.12
CA ARG A 376 13.74 4.32 -2.78
C ARG A 376 13.84 4.88 -1.36
N GLU A 377 12.72 5.28 -0.76
CA GLU A 377 12.67 5.67 0.66
C GLU A 377 13.10 4.54 1.62
N LEU A 378 13.12 3.30 1.19
CA LEU A 378 13.63 2.15 1.95
C LEU A 378 15.16 2.08 2.02
N PHE A 379 15.88 2.93 1.24
CA PHE A 379 17.33 2.83 1.11
C PHE A 379 18.04 4.09 1.61
N VAL A 380 19.05 3.89 2.45
CA VAL A 380 20.08 4.93 2.65
C VAL A 380 20.96 4.93 1.43
N ASP A 381 21.26 6.11 0.90
CA ASP A 381 22.11 6.29 -0.27
C ASP A 381 23.48 5.62 -0.05
N PRO A 382 23.85 4.61 -0.86
CA PRO A 382 25.13 3.90 -0.74
C PRO A 382 26.34 4.78 -1.01
N ALA A 383 26.18 5.93 -1.69
CA ALA A 383 27.25 6.90 -1.88
C ALA A 383 27.65 7.62 -0.58
N ILE A 384 26.84 7.55 0.47
CA ILE A 384 27.17 8.13 1.77
C ILE A 384 28.18 7.23 2.49
N ARG A 385 29.46 7.62 2.48
CA ARG A 385 30.58 6.84 3.02
C ARG A 385 30.42 6.44 4.50
N PHE A 386 29.81 7.31 5.33
CA PHE A 386 29.61 7.10 6.77
C PHE A 386 28.14 7.39 7.15
N PRO A 387 27.17 6.54 6.78
CA PRO A 387 25.75 6.85 6.93
C PRO A 387 25.32 7.07 8.38
N LYS A 388 25.85 6.32 9.35
CA LYS A 388 25.54 6.50 10.77
C LYS A 388 26.01 7.87 11.30
N LEU A 389 27.19 8.34 10.86
CA LEU A 389 27.68 9.67 11.23
C LEU A 389 26.87 10.78 10.55
N ALA A 390 26.56 10.61 9.28
CA ALA A 390 25.74 11.55 8.51
C ALA A 390 24.35 11.71 9.15
N ILE A 391 23.68 10.63 9.46
CA ILE A 391 22.37 10.62 10.15
C ILE A 391 22.51 11.24 11.54
N GLY A 392 23.50 10.80 12.33
CA GLY A 392 23.74 11.29 13.69
C GLY A 392 23.97 12.80 13.73
N SER A 393 24.79 13.34 12.82
CA SER A 393 25.05 14.78 12.73
C SER A 393 23.78 15.59 12.45
N ARG A 394 22.92 15.11 11.53
CA ARG A 394 21.63 15.75 11.20
C ARG A 394 20.66 15.72 12.38
N LEU A 395 20.60 14.59 13.10
CA LEU A 395 19.77 14.46 14.30
C LEU A 395 20.25 15.36 15.44
N ILE A 396 21.56 15.50 15.66
CA ILE A 396 22.14 16.43 16.64
C ILE A 396 21.78 17.88 16.27
N ARG A 397 21.97 18.29 15.02
CA ARG A 397 21.57 19.64 14.55
C ARG A 397 20.10 19.91 14.80
N ARG A 398 19.21 18.93 14.51
CA ARG A 398 17.77 19.02 14.83
C ARG A 398 17.52 19.19 16.33
N LYS A 399 18.24 18.44 17.18
CA LYS A 399 18.12 18.54 18.65
C LYS A 399 18.56 19.90 19.17
N LEU A 400 19.53 20.54 18.50
CA LEU A 400 20.00 21.88 18.78
C LEU A 400 19.08 22.99 18.22
N GLY A 401 17.94 22.63 17.61
CA GLY A 401 16.95 23.59 17.12
C GLY A 401 17.13 24.03 15.66
N PHE A 402 18.13 23.52 14.94
CA PHE A 402 18.30 23.84 13.52
C PHE A 402 17.29 23.08 12.65
N ARG A 403 16.66 23.77 11.70
CA ARG A 403 15.92 23.10 10.62
C ARG A 403 16.91 22.34 9.75
N THR A 404 16.82 21.01 9.74
CA THR A 404 17.75 20.15 9.01
C THR A 404 16.96 19.07 8.32
N LEU A 405 17.12 18.92 7.00
CA LEU A 405 16.59 17.79 6.25
C LEU A 405 17.35 16.51 6.62
N LEU A 406 16.64 15.40 6.65
CA LEU A 406 17.26 14.07 6.74
C LEU A 406 17.40 13.52 5.31
N ASP A 407 18.26 14.18 4.52
CA ASP A 407 18.51 13.97 3.11
C ASP A 407 19.50 12.82 2.86
N VAL A 408 19.11 11.62 3.26
CA VAL A 408 19.97 10.43 3.22
C VAL A 408 19.42 9.31 2.32
N ILE A 409 18.28 9.56 1.67
CA ILE A 409 17.62 8.57 0.80
C ILE A 409 18.31 8.51 -0.56
N ALA A 410 18.42 7.29 -1.11
CA ALA A 410 18.94 7.04 -2.44
C ALA A 410 18.04 7.62 -3.54
N THR A 411 18.66 7.95 -4.68
CA THR A 411 17.94 8.37 -5.90
C THR A 411 18.03 7.33 -7.01
N ASP A 412 18.90 6.36 -6.89
CA ASP A 412 19.10 5.28 -7.87
C ASP A 412 17.91 4.31 -7.88
N PRO A 413 17.12 4.24 -8.96
CA PRO A 413 15.96 3.35 -9.05
C PRO A 413 16.34 1.87 -9.13
N THR A 414 17.56 1.54 -9.53
CA THR A 414 18.04 0.15 -9.68
C THR A 414 18.27 -0.55 -8.34
N LEU A 415 18.22 0.18 -7.22
CA LEU A 415 18.27 -0.40 -5.87
C LEU A 415 17.01 -1.17 -5.52
N VAL A 416 15.86 -0.82 -6.11
CA VAL A 416 14.59 -1.50 -5.91
C VAL A 416 14.64 -2.85 -6.61
N ARG A 417 14.37 -3.92 -5.87
CA ARG A 417 14.50 -5.31 -6.35
C ARG A 417 13.19 -6.06 -6.47
N GLY A 418 12.11 -5.53 -5.92
CA GLY A 418 10.77 -6.08 -6.02
C GLY A 418 9.72 -5.00 -6.20
N SER A 419 8.65 -5.31 -6.93
CA SER A 419 7.52 -4.42 -7.13
C SER A 419 6.23 -5.20 -7.37
N HIS A 420 5.11 -4.50 -7.38
CA HIS A 420 3.77 -5.02 -7.59
C HIS A 420 2.92 -3.97 -8.33
N GLY A 421 1.66 -4.23 -8.58
CA GLY A 421 0.74 -3.31 -9.26
C GLY A 421 0.02 -3.94 -10.43
N ARG A 422 0.67 -4.88 -11.13
CA ARG A 422 0.08 -5.69 -12.22
C ARG A 422 -0.82 -6.78 -11.63
N ILE A 423 -1.76 -7.25 -12.45
CA ILE A 423 -2.71 -8.32 -12.07
C ILE A 423 -2.49 -9.64 -12.84
N ASP A 424 -1.47 -9.69 -13.69
CA ASP A 424 -1.12 -10.83 -14.55
C ASP A 424 0.22 -11.48 -14.19
N GLN A 425 0.54 -11.48 -12.90
CA GLN A 425 1.81 -12.01 -12.38
C GLN A 425 1.89 -13.54 -12.41
N GLY A 426 0.73 -14.20 -12.46
CA GLY A 426 0.57 -15.65 -12.45
C GLY A 426 0.31 -16.21 -11.04
N LEU A 427 -0.28 -17.41 -10.99
CA LEU A 427 -0.84 -18.03 -9.77
C LEU A 427 0.09 -18.08 -8.56
N GLY A 428 1.40 -18.15 -8.77
CA GLY A 428 2.39 -18.18 -7.67
C GLY A 428 2.69 -16.81 -7.05
N TRP A 429 2.30 -15.71 -7.70
CA TRP A 429 2.70 -14.33 -7.36
C TRP A 429 1.53 -13.38 -7.08
N ASP A 430 0.32 -13.88 -7.10
CA ASP A 430 -0.86 -13.11 -6.68
C ASP A 430 -1.06 -13.17 -5.16
N GLY A 431 -2.11 -12.55 -4.64
CA GLY A 431 -2.46 -12.60 -3.24
C GLY A 431 -2.91 -13.99 -2.77
N VAL A 432 -3.08 -14.15 -1.49
CA VAL A 432 -3.58 -15.39 -0.87
C VAL A 432 -4.89 -15.15 -0.14
N LEU A 433 -5.71 -16.21 -0.08
CA LEU A 433 -6.90 -16.29 0.77
C LEU A 433 -6.90 -17.65 1.47
N VAL A 434 -7.00 -17.65 2.81
CA VAL A 434 -7.08 -18.86 3.64
C VAL A 434 -8.22 -18.73 4.64
N ALA A 435 -9.28 -19.49 4.46
CA ALA A 435 -10.43 -19.58 5.35
C ALA A 435 -11.23 -20.85 5.06
N ASP A 436 -11.98 -21.38 6.04
CA ASP A 436 -12.84 -22.56 5.85
C ASP A 436 -13.85 -22.34 4.70
N ALA A 437 -14.49 -21.18 4.66
CA ALA A 437 -15.47 -20.84 3.64
C ALA A 437 -14.89 -20.60 2.25
N ALA A 438 -13.55 -20.41 2.14
CA ALA A 438 -12.88 -20.17 0.86
C ALA A 438 -12.98 -21.38 -0.10
N ALA A 439 -13.15 -22.59 0.45
CA ALA A 439 -13.34 -23.80 -0.36
C ALA A 439 -14.64 -23.79 -1.18
N ASN A 440 -15.62 -22.97 -0.79
CA ASN A 440 -16.93 -22.87 -1.45
C ASN A 440 -17.01 -21.69 -2.43
N LEU A 441 -15.95 -20.91 -2.59
CA LEU A 441 -15.90 -19.82 -3.56
C LEU A 441 -15.65 -20.37 -4.96
N ASP A 442 -16.39 -19.85 -5.93
CA ASP A 442 -16.16 -20.17 -7.34
C ASP A 442 -14.85 -19.53 -7.80
N ASP A 443 -14.06 -20.31 -8.53
CA ASP A 443 -12.90 -19.80 -9.24
C ASP A 443 -13.35 -19.05 -10.50
N GLU A 444 -12.64 -17.98 -10.81
CA GLU A 444 -12.72 -17.43 -12.16
C GLU A 444 -12.11 -18.39 -13.19
N ALA A 445 -12.29 -18.10 -14.49
CA ALA A 445 -11.81 -18.96 -15.58
C ALA A 445 -10.29 -19.25 -15.51
N ASP A 446 -9.53 -18.44 -14.79
CA ASP A 446 -8.09 -18.56 -14.61
C ASP A 446 -7.68 -19.29 -13.31
N GLY A 447 -8.62 -19.85 -12.55
CA GLY A 447 -8.38 -20.60 -11.32
C GLY A 447 -8.08 -19.72 -10.10
N ARG A 448 -8.45 -18.44 -10.11
CA ARG A 448 -8.26 -17.48 -9.03
C ARG A 448 -9.58 -17.02 -8.44
N VAL A 449 -9.58 -16.64 -7.17
CA VAL A 449 -10.71 -15.99 -6.50
C VAL A 449 -10.54 -14.48 -6.59
N PRO A 450 -11.53 -13.69 -7.02
CA PRO A 450 -11.40 -12.24 -7.03
C PRO A 450 -11.32 -11.69 -5.60
N CYS A 451 -10.49 -10.68 -5.37
CA CYS A 451 -10.36 -10.08 -4.03
C CYS A 451 -11.68 -9.44 -3.53
N THR A 452 -12.59 -9.09 -4.44
CA THR A 452 -13.95 -8.60 -4.10
C THR A 452 -14.80 -9.65 -3.40
N ALA A 453 -14.50 -10.95 -3.54
CA ALA A 453 -15.24 -12.02 -2.86
C ALA A 453 -14.99 -12.06 -1.33
N VAL A 454 -13.94 -11.39 -0.83
CA VAL A 454 -13.56 -11.41 0.58
C VAL A 454 -14.67 -10.85 1.49
N ARG A 455 -15.36 -9.77 1.07
CA ARG A 455 -16.49 -9.22 1.84
C ARG A 455 -17.59 -10.24 2.05
N ASP A 456 -18.04 -10.89 0.99
CA ASP A 456 -19.17 -11.81 1.03
C ASP A 456 -18.78 -13.12 1.75
N LEU A 457 -17.52 -13.58 1.60
CA LEU A 457 -16.97 -14.66 2.41
C LEU A 457 -16.98 -14.32 3.91
N ALA A 458 -16.54 -13.13 4.28
CA ALA A 458 -16.55 -12.69 5.68
C ALA A 458 -17.98 -12.64 6.23
N LEU A 459 -18.93 -12.07 5.48
CA LEU A 459 -20.35 -12.04 5.84
C LEU A 459 -20.94 -13.45 5.95
N GLY A 460 -20.62 -14.35 5.02
CA GLY A 460 -21.02 -15.77 5.09
C GLY A 460 -20.46 -16.48 6.32
N THR A 461 -19.18 -16.22 6.67
CA THR A 461 -18.57 -16.76 7.88
C THR A 461 -19.25 -16.26 9.16
N MET A 462 -19.68 -15.00 9.17
CA MET A 462 -20.35 -14.38 10.35
C MET A 462 -21.77 -14.87 10.56
N PHE A 463 -22.53 -15.03 9.50
CA PHE A 463 -23.99 -15.25 9.59
C PHE A 463 -24.45 -16.65 9.14
N GLY A 464 -23.57 -17.47 8.59
CA GLY A 464 -23.85 -18.84 8.12
C GLY A 464 -24.25 -18.82 6.67
#